data_150605a37efa5853e520b563d41e1d27
#
_entry.id   150605a37efa5853e520b563d41e1d27
#
_cell.length_a   1.000
_cell.length_b   1.000
_cell.length_c   1.000
_cell.angle_alpha   90.00
_cell.angle_beta   90.00
_cell.angle_gamma   90.00
#
_symmetry.space_group_name_H-M   'P 1'
#
loop_
_entity.id
_entity.type
_entity.pdbx_description
1 polymer ?
#
loop_
_entity_poly.entity_id
_entity_poly.type
_entity_poly.pdbx_seq_one_letter_code
_entity_poly.pdbx_strand_id
1 'polypeptide(L)'
;NIRYILGFMFSGILIYGIYEYVVSVDYTKDINKLKNQLEQNEKLVKDNKDNYMVKLKEEEDNWQKKLQTLEEDESKLDEIVTNLPVVGIGDSVLLGAVNNLYNRFPNGYFDGKVSRTAWGINDILLTLKNNNVLGNPIVFNLGTNGDCSLECKEEILRTCEDRDIFWINTVNLTDVNVRLNNLASSHSNLHIIDWYSISRGHNEYFTYDGIHLTNEGRKVYTDTIYNAIYNIYKEKYIEKK
;
A
#
# COMPACT_ATOMS: atom_id res chain seq x y z
N ASN A 1 52.63 -26.50 20.46
CA ASN A 1 52.04 -25.19 20.07
C ASN A 1 50.99 -25.34 18.96
N ILE A 2 51.12 -26.22 18.00
CA ILE A 2 50.11 -26.48 16.92
C ILE A 2 48.78 -26.95 17.50
N ARG A 3 48.74 -27.76 18.55
CA ARG A 3 47.53 -28.24 19.20
C ARG A 3 46.69 -27.11 19.81
N TYR A 4 47.32 -26.06 20.34
CA TYR A 4 46.58 -24.89 20.85
C TYR A 4 46.01 -24.02 19.74
N ILE A 5 46.72 -23.86 18.62
CA ILE A 5 46.24 -23.12 17.43
C ILE A 5 45.04 -23.82 16.83
N LEU A 6 45.07 -25.13 16.65
CA LEU A 6 43.95 -25.94 16.17
C LEU A 6 42.74 -25.85 17.12
N GLY A 7 42.99 -25.89 18.46
CA GLY A 7 41.92 -25.71 19.45
C GLY A 7 41.23 -24.36 19.35
N PHE A 8 41.98 -23.26 19.18
CA PHE A 8 41.42 -21.93 18.99
C PHE A 8 40.64 -21.79 17.68
N MET A 9 41.12 -22.38 16.58
CA MET A 9 40.41 -22.39 15.30
C MET A 9 39.09 -23.18 15.40
N PHE A 10 39.08 -24.36 16.06
CA PHE A 10 37.87 -25.15 16.26
C PHE A 10 36.84 -24.45 17.16
N SER A 11 37.30 -23.75 18.23
CA SER A 11 36.43 -22.94 19.08
C SER A 11 35.81 -21.77 18.33
N GLY A 12 36.58 -21.10 17.47
CA GLY A 12 36.10 -19.97 16.63
C GLY A 12 35.03 -20.42 15.63
N ILE A 13 35.23 -21.57 14.96
CA ILE A 13 34.27 -22.14 14.02
C ILE A 13 32.99 -22.59 14.77
N LEU A 14 33.11 -23.16 15.96
CA LEU A 14 31.95 -23.57 16.74
C LEU A 14 31.13 -22.36 17.22
N ILE A 15 31.78 -21.32 17.71
CA ILE A 15 31.13 -20.07 18.13
C ILE A 15 30.44 -19.39 16.95
N TYR A 16 31.10 -19.33 15.80
CA TYR A 16 30.52 -18.77 14.58
C TYR A 16 29.32 -19.62 14.12
N GLY A 17 29.41 -20.94 14.11
CA GLY A 17 28.31 -21.83 13.75
C GLY A 17 27.11 -21.71 14.70
N ILE A 18 27.34 -21.54 16.01
CA ILE A 18 26.27 -21.28 16.99
C ILE A 18 25.63 -19.92 16.73
N TYR A 19 26.42 -18.89 16.46
CA TYR A 19 25.92 -17.55 16.14
C TYR A 19 25.04 -17.59 14.88
N GLU A 20 25.51 -18.17 13.79
CA GLU A 20 24.75 -18.33 12.56
C GLU A 20 23.46 -19.13 12.77
N TYR A 21 23.50 -20.18 13.58
CA TYR A 21 22.31 -20.97 13.92
C TYR A 21 21.29 -20.15 14.71
N VAL A 22 21.73 -19.41 15.74
CA VAL A 22 20.84 -18.57 16.55
C VAL A 22 20.20 -17.47 15.68
N VAL A 23 21.01 -16.80 14.84
CA VAL A 23 20.52 -15.78 13.91
C VAL A 23 19.51 -16.37 12.92
N SER A 24 19.79 -17.57 12.37
CA SER A 24 18.87 -18.25 11.44
C SER A 24 17.54 -18.64 12.08
N VAL A 25 17.55 -19.03 13.36
CA VAL A 25 16.33 -19.37 14.12
C VAL A 25 15.46 -18.12 14.34
N ASP A 26 16.10 -16.97 14.66
CA ASP A 26 15.36 -15.72 14.82
C ASP A 26 14.74 -15.25 13.50
N TYR A 27 15.48 -15.31 12.38
CA TYR A 27 14.92 -15.00 11.04
C TYR A 27 13.74 -15.91 10.68
N THR A 28 13.84 -17.20 10.96
CA THR A 28 12.75 -18.15 10.69
C THR A 28 11.49 -17.81 11.48
N LYS A 29 11.64 -17.36 12.73
CA LYS A 29 10.53 -16.94 13.58
C LYS A 29 9.85 -15.69 13.02
N ASP A 30 10.63 -14.71 12.57
CA ASP A 30 10.11 -13.47 11.99
C ASP A 30 9.41 -13.71 10.65
N ILE A 31 9.99 -14.58 9.80
CA ILE A 31 9.35 -15.02 8.55
C ILE A 31 8.00 -15.68 8.82
N ASN A 32 7.92 -16.60 9.78
CA ASN A 32 6.68 -17.28 10.11
C ASN A 32 5.63 -16.32 10.69
N LYS A 33 6.06 -15.34 11.50
CA LYS A 33 5.17 -14.30 12.03
C LYS A 33 4.58 -13.43 10.90
N LEU A 34 5.41 -13.00 9.97
CA LEU A 34 4.98 -12.23 8.80
C LEU A 34 4.01 -13.05 7.93
N LYS A 35 4.34 -14.29 7.63
CA LYS A 35 3.48 -15.20 6.86
C LYS A 35 2.10 -15.35 7.49
N ASN A 36 2.03 -15.68 8.77
CA ASN A 36 0.76 -15.85 9.50
C ASN A 36 -0.07 -14.56 9.49
N GLN A 37 0.58 -13.40 9.61
CA GLN A 37 -0.10 -12.10 9.52
C GLN A 37 -0.68 -11.86 8.14
N LEU A 38 0.07 -12.14 7.08
CA LEU A 38 -0.41 -11.96 5.71
C LEU A 38 -1.59 -12.89 5.40
N GLU A 39 -1.54 -14.15 5.86
CA GLU A 39 -2.66 -15.10 5.72
C GLU A 39 -3.93 -14.62 6.45
N GLN A 40 -3.79 -14.06 7.66
CA GLN A 40 -4.93 -13.46 8.38
C GLN A 40 -5.50 -12.25 7.65
N ASN A 41 -4.63 -11.41 7.08
CA ASN A 41 -5.05 -10.23 6.33
C ASN A 41 -5.72 -10.60 4.99
N GLU A 42 -5.28 -11.65 4.30
CA GLU A 42 -5.96 -12.17 3.09
C GLU A 42 -7.40 -12.60 3.41
N LYS A 43 -7.61 -13.25 4.55
CA LYS A 43 -8.96 -13.60 5.01
C LYS A 43 -9.80 -12.34 5.26
N LEU A 44 -9.24 -11.35 5.96
CA LEU A 44 -9.93 -10.08 6.24
C LEU A 44 -10.35 -9.35 4.95
N VAL A 45 -9.47 -9.29 3.95
CA VAL A 45 -9.78 -8.70 2.62
C VAL A 45 -10.99 -9.39 1.99
N LYS A 46 -11.00 -10.73 2.02
CA LYS A 46 -12.09 -11.51 1.45
C LYS A 46 -13.43 -11.26 2.18
N ASP A 47 -13.40 -11.26 3.51
CA ASP A 47 -14.61 -11.06 4.33
C ASP A 47 -15.19 -9.64 4.17
N ASN A 48 -14.34 -8.62 3.92
CA ASN A 48 -14.80 -7.23 3.73
C ASN A 48 -15.29 -6.93 2.31
N LYS A 49 -14.95 -7.73 1.31
CA LYS A 49 -15.34 -7.48 -0.08
C LYS A 49 -16.86 -7.37 -0.25
N ASP A 50 -17.60 -8.31 0.28
CA ASP A 50 -19.05 -8.34 0.12
C ASP A 50 -19.73 -7.17 0.84
N ASN A 51 -19.26 -6.81 2.04
CA ASN A 51 -19.74 -5.66 2.80
C ASN A 51 -19.48 -4.34 2.06
N TYR A 52 -18.30 -4.18 1.46
CA TYR A 52 -17.96 -3.03 0.66
C TYR A 52 -18.88 -2.88 -0.55
N MET A 53 -19.10 -3.97 -1.29
CA MET A 53 -19.94 -3.98 -2.49
C MET A 53 -21.38 -3.53 -2.20
N VAL A 54 -21.93 -3.89 -1.04
CA VAL A 54 -23.26 -3.46 -0.60
C VAL A 54 -23.28 -1.99 -0.25
N LYS A 55 -22.35 -1.54 0.61
CA LYS A 55 -22.28 -0.14 1.08
C LYS A 55 -22.10 0.86 -0.06
N LEU A 56 -21.23 0.56 -1.02
CA LEU A 56 -20.93 1.50 -2.08
C LEU A 56 -22.13 1.74 -3.00
N LYS A 57 -22.93 0.72 -3.28
CA LYS A 57 -24.16 0.87 -4.07
C LYS A 57 -25.20 1.80 -3.41
N GLU A 58 -25.21 1.83 -2.08
CA GLU A 58 -26.16 2.66 -1.30
C GLU A 58 -25.68 4.11 -1.18
N GLU A 59 -24.37 4.37 -1.28
CA GLU A 59 -23.76 5.66 -0.93
C GLU A 59 -23.30 6.51 -2.12
N GLU A 60 -23.22 5.98 -3.35
CA GLU A 60 -22.61 6.69 -4.49
C GLU A 60 -23.28 8.07 -4.75
N ASP A 61 -24.59 8.17 -4.64
CA ASP A 61 -25.34 9.44 -4.79
C ASP A 61 -25.10 10.42 -3.61
N ASN A 62 -24.74 9.91 -2.43
CA ASN A 62 -24.49 10.72 -1.24
C ASN A 62 -23.11 11.38 -1.25
N TRP A 63 -22.11 10.77 -1.89
CA TRP A 63 -20.75 11.30 -1.89
C TRP A 63 -20.62 12.60 -2.64
N GLN A 64 -21.25 12.72 -3.79
CA GLN A 64 -21.23 13.95 -4.58
C GLN A 64 -21.83 15.13 -3.80
N LYS A 65 -22.90 14.89 -3.04
CA LYS A 65 -23.50 15.91 -2.17
C LYS A 65 -22.59 16.27 -0.99
N LYS A 66 -21.96 15.29 -0.38
CA LYS A 66 -21.01 15.53 0.74
C LYS A 66 -19.80 16.34 0.27
N LEU A 67 -19.27 16.04 -0.92
CA LEU A 67 -18.15 16.80 -1.50
C LEU A 67 -18.52 18.26 -1.79
N GLN A 68 -19.75 18.52 -2.24
CA GLN A 68 -20.24 19.90 -2.44
C GLN A 68 -20.32 20.70 -1.12
N THR A 69 -20.59 20.04 0.01
CA THR A 69 -20.64 20.73 1.31
C THR A 69 -19.26 21.15 1.83
N LEU A 70 -18.15 20.62 1.27
CA LEU A 70 -16.79 21.04 1.64
C LEU A 70 -16.46 22.48 1.24
N GLU A 71 -17.05 22.99 0.17
CA GLU A 71 -16.89 24.39 -0.24
C GLU A 71 -17.42 25.36 0.82
N GLU A 72 -18.34 24.89 1.68
CA GLU A 72 -19.00 25.67 2.71
C GLU A 72 -18.37 25.51 4.11
N ASP A 73 -17.72 24.37 4.38
CA ASP A 73 -17.23 24.05 5.73
C ASP A 73 -15.99 23.13 5.72
N GLU A 74 -14.79 23.75 5.74
CA GLU A 74 -13.49 23.04 5.80
C GLU A 74 -13.38 22.09 7.00
N SER A 75 -14.10 22.37 8.12
CA SER A 75 -14.04 21.53 9.32
C SER A 75 -14.52 20.10 9.09
N LYS A 76 -15.27 19.85 8.01
CA LYS A 76 -15.79 18.53 7.63
C LYS A 76 -14.82 17.69 6.80
N LEU A 77 -13.70 18.29 6.34
CA LEU A 77 -12.78 17.61 5.44
C LEU A 77 -12.23 16.30 6.01
N ASP A 78 -11.83 16.29 7.28
CA ASP A 78 -11.31 15.07 7.95
C ASP A 78 -12.37 13.96 7.99
N GLU A 79 -13.63 14.31 8.35
CA GLU A 79 -14.74 13.37 8.38
C GLU A 79 -15.02 12.81 6.98
N ILE A 80 -15.05 13.68 5.97
CA ILE A 80 -15.32 13.28 4.59
C ILE A 80 -14.21 12.37 4.06
N VAL A 81 -12.93 12.78 4.20
CA VAL A 81 -11.79 11.98 3.73
C VAL A 81 -11.71 10.62 4.43
N THR A 82 -11.98 10.58 5.74
CA THR A 82 -12.03 9.32 6.50
C THR A 82 -13.09 8.36 5.95
N ASN A 83 -14.21 8.89 5.52
CA ASN A 83 -15.35 8.09 5.05
C ASN A 83 -15.40 7.89 3.53
N LEU A 84 -14.38 8.32 2.77
CA LEU A 84 -14.32 8.07 1.32
C LEU A 84 -14.34 6.57 0.99
N PRO A 85 -14.99 6.18 -0.11
CA PRO A 85 -14.99 4.80 -0.60
C PRO A 85 -13.69 4.49 -1.34
N VAL A 86 -12.58 4.52 -0.60
CA VAL A 86 -11.24 4.27 -1.13
C VAL A 86 -11.13 2.83 -1.63
N VAL A 87 -10.67 2.64 -2.87
CA VAL A 87 -10.27 1.33 -3.38
C VAL A 87 -8.76 1.22 -3.39
N GLY A 88 -8.20 0.32 -2.60
CA GLY A 88 -6.76 0.02 -2.59
C GLY A 88 -6.46 -1.30 -3.29
N ILE A 89 -5.59 -1.31 -4.30
CA ILE A 89 -5.13 -2.53 -4.96
C ILE A 89 -3.61 -2.59 -4.83
N GLY A 90 -3.10 -3.68 -4.24
CA GLY A 90 -1.67 -3.76 -3.96
C GLY A 90 -1.13 -5.16 -3.77
N ASP A 91 0.16 -5.20 -3.46
CA ASP A 91 0.92 -6.41 -3.16
C ASP A 91 0.93 -6.75 -1.66
N SER A 92 1.95 -7.47 -1.21
CA SER A 92 2.10 -7.87 0.19
C SER A 92 2.37 -6.70 1.14
N VAL A 93 2.86 -5.55 0.65
CA VAL A 93 3.08 -4.37 1.48
C VAL A 93 1.73 -3.76 1.87
N LEU A 94 0.85 -3.53 0.89
CA LEU A 94 -0.52 -3.06 1.15
C LEU A 94 -1.29 -4.09 1.99
N LEU A 95 -1.20 -5.39 1.65
CA LEU A 95 -1.83 -6.47 2.42
C LEU A 95 -1.38 -6.46 3.87
N GLY A 96 -0.09 -6.19 4.13
CA GLY A 96 0.46 -6.07 5.49
C GLY A 96 -0.20 -4.94 6.31
N ALA A 97 -0.65 -3.88 5.66
CA ALA A 97 -1.24 -2.70 6.29
C ALA A 97 -2.78 -2.70 6.34
N VAL A 98 -3.49 -3.70 5.81
CA VAL A 98 -4.96 -3.65 5.61
C VAL A 98 -5.75 -3.37 6.89
N ASN A 99 -5.31 -3.88 8.05
CA ASN A 99 -5.98 -3.57 9.33
C ASN A 99 -5.93 -2.06 9.65
N ASN A 100 -4.78 -1.44 9.44
CA ASN A 100 -4.61 0.01 9.63
C ASN A 100 -5.44 0.79 8.61
N LEU A 101 -5.45 0.34 7.36
CA LEU A 101 -6.23 0.95 6.28
C LEU A 101 -7.73 0.90 6.54
N TYR A 102 -8.29 -0.25 6.96
CA TYR A 102 -9.71 -0.34 7.34
C TYR A 102 -10.07 0.50 8.57
N ASN A 103 -9.13 0.63 9.52
CA ASN A 103 -9.34 1.53 10.67
C ASN A 103 -9.36 3.00 10.24
N ARG A 104 -8.57 3.38 9.23
CA ARG A 104 -8.50 4.78 8.75
C ARG A 104 -9.57 5.11 7.73
N PHE A 105 -9.95 4.15 6.89
CA PHE A 105 -10.96 4.27 5.83
C PHE A 105 -12.02 3.17 5.98
N PRO A 106 -12.98 3.34 6.91
CA PRO A 106 -13.95 2.28 7.24
C PRO A 106 -14.90 1.91 6.09
N ASN A 107 -15.04 2.78 5.10
CA ASN A 107 -15.83 2.56 3.90
C ASN A 107 -14.98 2.11 2.70
N GLY A 108 -13.68 1.90 2.89
CA GLY A 108 -12.76 1.47 1.83
C GLY A 108 -12.84 -0.04 1.53
N TYR A 109 -12.27 -0.42 0.39
CA TYR A 109 -11.99 -1.80 0.02
C TYR A 109 -10.52 -1.94 -0.37
N PHE A 110 -9.79 -2.85 0.27
CA PHE A 110 -8.34 -3.03 0.09
C PHE A 110 -8.04 -4.45 -0.35
N ASP A 111 -7.76 -4.62 -1.67
CA ASP A 111 -7.40 -5.89 -2.29
C ASP A 111 -5.87 -6.03 -2.36
N GLY A 112 -5.26 -6.47 -1.27
CA GLY A 112 -3.85 -6.85 -1.20
C GLY A 112 -3.65 -8.33 -1.50
N LYS A 113 -2.57 -8.67 -2.21
CA LYS A 113 -2.22 -10.08 -2.51
C LYS A 113 -0.71 -10.26 -2.54
N VAL A 114 -0.20 -11.30 -1.88
CA VAL A 114 1.23 -11.65 -1.90
C VAL A 114 1.72 -11.83 -3.33
N SER A 115 2.91 -11.30 -3.62
CA SER A 115 3.59 -11.37 -4.91
C SER A 115 2.81 -10.79 -6.10
N ARG A 116 1.80 -9.94 -5.87
CA ARG A 116 1.08 -9.27 -6.95
C ARG A 116 2.01 -8.30 -7.69
N THR A 117 1.94 -8.35 -9.00
CA THR A 117 2.56 -7.38 -9.91
C THR A 117 1.50 -6.44 -10.49
N ALA A 118 1.92 -5.41 -11.25
CA ALA A 118 0.98 -4.53 -11.95
C ALA A 118 0.27 -5.22 -13.14
N TRP A 119 0.77 -6.36 -13.61
CA TRP A 119 0.12 -7.15 -14.65
C TRP A 119 -1.21 -7.75 -14.16
N GLY A 120 -2.24 -7.70 -14.99
CA GLY A 120 -3.57 -8.26 -14.68
C GLY A 120 -4.43 -7.43 -13.72
N ILE A 121 -3.95 -6.27 -13.29
CA ILE A 121 -4.74 -5.37 -12.43
C ILE A 121 -5.96 -4.82 -13.15
N ASN A 122 -5.87 -4.62 -14.46
CA ASN A 122 -6.98 -4.10 -15.24
C ASN A 122 -8.23 -4.99 -15.18
N ASP A 123 -8.07 -6.31 -15.10
CA ASP A 123 -9.20 -7.24 -14.94
C ASP A 123 -9.94 -7.04 -13.60
N ILE A 124 -9.18 -6.72 -12.54
CA ILE A 124 -9.76 -6.41 -11.23
C ILE A 124 -10.56 -5.11 -11.31
N LEU A 125 -9.97 -4.06 -11.90
CA LEU A 125 -10.61 -2.76 -12.08
C LEU A 125 -11.87 -2.87 -12.93
N LEU A 126 -11.82 -3.59 -14.04
CA LEU A 126 -12.97 -3.85 -14.90
C LEU A 126 -14.08 -4.61 -14.15
N THR A 127 -13.71 -5.57 -13.32
CA THR A 127 -14.68 -6.29 -12.49
C THR A 127 -15.38 -5.36 -11.51
N LEU A 128 -14.62 -4.49 -10.82
CA LEU A 128 -15.18 -3.50 -9.88
C LEU A 128 -16.07 -2.49 -10.63
N LYS A 129 -15.59 -1.98 -11.76
CA LYS A 129 -16.31 -1.03 -12.60
C LYS A 129 -17.62 -1.59 -13.13
N ASN A 130 -17.62 -2.81 -13.67
CA ASN A 130 -18.81 -3.47 -14.21
C ASN A 130 -19.87 -3.77 -13.14
N ASN A 131 -19.43 -3.84 -11.89
CA ASN A 131 -20.33 -3.98 -10.73
C ASN A 131 -20.75 -2.63 -10.12
N ASN A 132 -20.30 -1.49 -10.69
CA ASN A 132 -20.50 -0.12 -10.16
C ASN A 132 -19.96 0.06 -8.74
N VAL A 133 -18.78 -0.51 -8.44
CA VAL A 133 -18.17 -0.47 -7.12
C VAL A 133 -16.67 -0.12 -7.19
N LEU A 134 -16.27 0.59 -8.22
CA LEU A 134 -14.88 1.05 -8.40
C LEU A 134 -14.61 2.29 -7.57
N GLY A 135 -15.16 2.64 -6.55
CA GLY A 135 -14.84 3.72 -5.61
C GLY A 135 -14.03 4.91 -6.14
N ASN A 136 -13.85 5.90 -5.31
CA ASN A 136 -12.98 7.06 -5.54
C ASN A 136 -12.55 7.63 -4.18
N PRO A 137 -11.24 7.83 -3.92
CA PRO A 137 -10.10 7.63 -4.82
C PRO A 137 -9.65 6.17 -4.92
N ILE A 138 -8.76 5.90 -5.90
CA ILE A 138 -8.10 4.60 -6.08
C ILE A 138 -6.65 4.71 -5.62
N VAL A 139 -6.20 3.75 -4.82
CA VAL A 139 -4.83 3.68 -4.29
C VAL A 139 -4.13 2.44 -4.85
N PHE A 140 -3.01 2.60 -5.53
CA PHE A 140 -2.17 1.51 -5.99
C PHE A 140 -0.88 1.41 -5.17
N ASN A 141 -0.57 0.20 -4.71
CA ASN A 141 0.77 -0.16 -4.21
C ASN A 141 1.30 -1.34 -5.02
N LEU A 142 1.85 -1.03 -6.17
CA LEU A 142 2.31 -1.99 -7.18
C LEU A 142 3.66 -1.55 -7.72
N GLY A 143 4.56 -2.50 -7.91
CA GLY A 143 5.92 -2.23 -8.39
C GLY A 143 7.01 -2.94 -7.59
N THR A 144 6.74 -3.32 -6.34
CA THR A 144 7.69 -4.04 -5.48
C THR A 144 8.12 -5.40 -6.08
N ASN A 145 7.17 -6.11 -6.71
CA ASN A 145 7.38 -7.43 -7.32
C ASN A 145 7.62 -7.36 -8.84
N GLY A 146 7.85 -6.18 -9.36
CA GLY A 146 8.05 -5.94 -10.79
C GLY A 146 7.03 -4.98 -11.38
N ASP A 147 7.43 -4.37 -12.47
CA ASP A 147 6.67 -3.36 -13.19
C ASP A 147 5.91 -3.96 -14.39
N CYS A 148 4.93 -3.27 -14.90
CA CYS A 148 4.35 -3.55 -16.22
C CYS A 148 4.73 -2.47 -17.24
N SER A 149 4.46 -2.71 -18.51
CA SER A 149 4.79 -1.78 -19.59
C SER A 149 4.05 -0.44 -19.41
N LEU A 150 4.52 0.61 -20.11
CA LEU A 150 3.82 1.89 -20.15
C LEU A 150 2.39 1.72 -20.67
N GLU A 151 2.20 0.94 -21.73
CA GLU A 151 0.89 0.64 -22.29
C GLU A 151 -0.06 -0.02 -21.29
N CYS A 152 0.44 -0.96 -20.49
CA CYS A 152 -0.31 -1.57 -19.41
C CYS A 152 -0.76 -0.54 -18.36
N LYS A 153 0.12 0.37 -17.96
CA LYS A 153 -0.22 1.45 -17.01
C LYS A 153 -1.25 2.42 -17.59
N GLU A 154 -1.08 2.80 -18.85
CA GLU A 154 -2.05 3.65 -19.57
C GLU A 154 -3.44 2.99 -19.65
N GLU A 155 -3.51 1.67 -19.82
CA GLU A 155 -4.76 0.94 -19.81
C GLU A 155 -5.41 0.95 -18.42
N ILE A 156 -4.62 0.76 -17.35
CA ILE A 156 -5.07 0.88 -15.96
C ILE A 156 -5.68 2.27 -15.71
N LEU A 157 -4.97 3.34 -16.12
CA LEU A 157 -5.46 4.71 -15.93
C LEU A 157 -6.74 4.98 -16.73
N ARG A 158 -6.84 4.51 -17.97
CA ARG A 158 -8.09 4.63 -18.77
C ARG A 158 -9.27 3.92 -18.12
N THR A 159 -9.05 2.78 -17.47
CA THR A 159 -10.11 2.05 -16.76
C THR A 159 -10.58 2.80 -15.51
N CYS A 160 -9.68 3.53 -14.86
CA CYS A 160 -10.00 4.36 -13.70
C CYS A 160 -10.77 5.65 -14.06
N GLU A 161 -10.79 6.04 -15.35
CA GLU A 161 -11.47 7.25 -15.84
C GLU A 161 -10.95 8.54 -15.17
N ASP A 162 -11.84 9.42 -14.72
CA ASP A 162 -11.57 10.70 -14.07
C ASP A 162 -11.37 10.62 -12.55
N ARG A 163 -11.28 9.40 -12.00
CA ARG A 163 -11.05 9.19 -10.56
C ARG A 163 -9.66 9.66 -10.14
N ASP A 164 -9.58 10.18 -8.93
CA ASP A 164 -8.27 10.49 -8.32
C ASP A 164 -7.52 9.18 -8.03
N ILE A 165 -6.30 9.08 -8.56
CA ILE A 165 -5.45 7.90 -8.45
C ILE A 165 -4.21 8.27 -7.63
N PHE A 166 -3.96 7.51 -6.58
CA PHE A 166 -2.77 7.63 -5.74
C PHE A 166 -1.90 6.39 -5.93
N TRP A 167 -0.72 6.55 -6.52
CA TRP A 167 0.19 5.43 -6.72
C TRP A 167 1.40 5.55 -5.81
N ILE A 168 1.55 4.59 -4.90
CA ILE A 168 2.64 4.54 -3.94
C ILE A 168 3.86 3.94 -4.65
N ASN A 169 4.98 4.67 -4.61
CA ASN A 169 6.22 4.19 -5.18
C ASN A 169 6.90 3.13 -4.29
N THR A 170 7.87 2.40 -4.83
CA THR A 170 8.51 1.27 -4.15
C THR A 170 9.87 1.62 -3.57
N VAL A 171 10.25 0.95 -2.47
CA VAL A 171 11.55 1.15 -1.80
C VAL A 171 12.72 0.41 -2.46
N ASN A 172 12.45 -0.61 -3.27
CA ASN A 172 13.47 -1.53 -3.80
C ASN A 172 13.76 -1.37 -5.30
N LEU A 173 12.87 -0.78 -6.09
CA LEU A 173 12.99 -0.66 -7.55
C LEU A 173 12.89 0.80 -8.00
N THR A 174 13.97 1.56 -7.83
CA THR A 174 14.00 3.01 -8.10
C THR A 174 13.77 3.38 -9.57
N ASP A 175 14.10 2.52 -10.50
CA ASP A 175 13.81 2.70 -11.93
C ASP A 175 12.31 2.61 -12.23
N VAL A 176 11.55 1.81 -11.48
CA VAL A 176 10.06 1.79 -11.51
C VAL A 176 9.53 3.15 -11.07
N ASN A 177 10.10 3.72 -10.00
CA ASN A 177 9.69 5.03 -9.48
C ASN A 177 9.89 6.16 -10.49
N VAL A 178 11.01 6.13 -11.24
CA VAL A 178 11.28 7.11 -12.32
C VAL A 178 10.21 7.02 -13.41
N ARG A 179 9.88 5.80 -13.86
CA ARG A 179 8.83 5.59 -14.87
C ARG A 179 7.46 6.04 -14.39
N LEU A 180 7.16 5.82 -13.11
CA LEU A 180 5.91 6.21 -12.50
C LEU A 180 5.78 7.74 -12.40
N ASN A 181 6.83 8.43 -11.99
CA ASN A 181 6.87 9.90 -11.97
C ASN A 181 6.69 10.50 -13.37
N ASN A 182 7.33 9.91 -14.39
CA ASN A 182 7.15 10.35 -15.78
C ASN A 182 5.69 10.17 -16.25
N LEU A 183 5.05 9.05 -15.89
CA LEU A 183 3.65 8.83 -16.19
C LEU A 183 2.75 9.88 -15.51
N ALA A 184 2.97 10.16 -14.24
CA ALA A 184 2.19 11.14 -13.48
C ALA A 184 2.29 12.56 -14.05
N SER A 185 3.43 12.92 -14.65
CA SER A 185 3.60 14.24 -15.29
C SER A 185 2.63 14.50 -16.46
N SER A 186 2.03 13.46 -17.02
CA SER A 186 1.09 13.52 -18.15
C SER A 186 -0.37 13.30 -17.75
N HIS A 187 -0.65 13.02 -16.47
CA HIS A 187 -1.98 12.68 -15.99
C HIS A 187 -2.31 13.46 -14.71
N SER A 188 -3.14 14.49 -14.82
CA SER A 188 -3.47 15.41 -13.72
C SER A 188 -4.21 14.75 -12.54
N ASN A 189 -4.85 13.61 -12.76
CA ASN A 189 -5.54 12.82 -11.74
C ASN A 189 -4.67 11.69 -11.16
N LEU A 190 -3.39 11.57 -11.57
CA LEU A 190 -2.43 10.61 -11.01
C LEU A 190 -1.47 11.30 -10.05
N HIS A 191 -1.58 10.98 -8.77
CA HIS A 191 -0.79 11.51 -7.67
C HIS A 191 0.19 10.46 -7.17
N ILE A 192 1.49 10.81 -7.07
CA ILE A 192 2.51 9.90 -6.55
C ILE A 192 2.65 10.09 -5.05
N ILE A 193 2.54 9.00 -4.31
CA ILE A 193 2.91 8.94 -2.89
C ILE A 193 4.36 8.47 -2.80
N ASP A 194 5.27 9.38 -2.46
CA ASP A 194 6.72 9.11 -2.41
C ASP A 194 7.12 8.39 -1.12
N TRP A 195 6.65 7.15 -0.98
CA TRP A 195 7.00 6.28 0.13
C TRP A 195 8.51 6.01 0.22
N TYR A 196 9.19 5.93 -0.94
CA TYR A 196 10.63 5.77 -1.00
C TYR A 196 11.37 6.86 -0.20
N SER A 197 11.05 8.12 -0.44
CA SER A 197 11.70 9.24 0.26
C SER A 197 11.26 9.35 1.71
N ILE A 198 9.97 9.14 2.00
CA ILE A 198 9.41 9.21 3.36
C ILE A 198 10.01 8.15 4.27
N SER A 199 10.20 6.93 3.77
CA SER A 199 10.71 5.81 4.56
C SER A 199 12.23 5.71 4.57
N ARG A 200 12.93 6.54 3.76
CA ARG A 200 14.39 6.51 3.66
C ARG A 200 15.05 6.85 5.00
N GLY A 201 15.92 5.95 5.47
CA GLY A 201 16.64 6.12 6.73
C GLY A 201 15.86 5.62 7.96
N HIS A 202 14.63 5.14 7.77
CA HIS A 202 13.74 4.63 8.81
C HIS A 202 13.68 3.10 8.80
N ASN A 203 14.79 2.46 9.22
CA ASN A 203 14.85 0.97 9.27
C ASN A 203 13.78 0.37 10.19
N GLU A 204 13.33 1.12 11.20
CA GLU A 204 12.26 0.73 12.12
C GLU A 204 10.90 0.56 11.46
N TYR A 205 10.68 1.12 10.27
CA TYR A 205 9.44 0.91 9.52
C TYR A 205 9.36 -0.43 8.82
N PHE A 206 10.50 -1.12 8.67
CA PHE A 206 10.60 -2.34 7.88
C PHE A 206 10.94 -3.55 8.74
N THR A 207 10.48 -4.71 8.31
CA THR A 207 10.97 -6.00 8.81
C THR A 207 12.39 -6.24 8.31
N TYR A 208 12.98 -7.36 8.67
CA TYR A 208 14.36 -7.73 8.34
C TYR A 208 14.70 -7.67 6.84
N ASP A 209 13.70 -7.74 5.96
CA ASP A 209 13.89 -7.73 4.51
C ASP A 209 13.96 -6.31 3.89
N GLY A 210 13.72 -5.27 4.68
CA GLY A 210 13.75 -3.89 4.22
C GLY A 210 12.58 -3.50 3.31
N ILE A 211 11.53 -4.33 3.22
CA ILE A 211 10.38 -4.15 2.32
C ILE A 211 9.06 -4.19 3.09
N HIS A 212 8.81 -5.28 3.82
CA HIS A 212 7.56 -5.46 4.56
C HIS A 212 7.54 -4.62 5.82
N LEU A 213 6.35 -4.13 6.17
CA LEU A 213 6.18 -3.13 7.22
C LEU A 213 6.10 -3.74 8.62
N THR A 214 6.77 -3.13 9.59
CA THR A 214 6.55 -3.33 11.02
C THR A 214 5.21 -2.72 11.46
N ASN A 215 4.86 -2.85 12.74
CA ASN A 215 3.68 -2.18 13.29
C ASN A 215 3.77 -0.64 13.13
N GLU A 216 4.95 -0.07 13.38
CA GLU A 216 5.21 1.35 13.21
C GLU A 216 5.16 1.75 11.74
N GLY A 217 5.85 1.00 10.87
CA GLY A 217 5.83 1.23 9.43
C GLY A 217 4.41 1.21 8.85
N ARG A 218 3.54 0.28 9.29
CA ARG A 218 2.13 0.24 8.85
C ARG A 218 1.35 1.47 9.24
N LYS A 219 1.58 1.99 10.44
CA LYS A 219 0.93 3.22 10.90
C LYS A 219 1.35 4.40 10.04
N VAL A 220 2.67 4.63 9.91
CA VAL A 220 3.21 5.74 9.09
C VAL A 220 2.78 5.61 7.62
N TYR A 221 2.82 4.41 7.06
CA TYR A 221 2.37 4.14 5.70
C TYR A 221 0.88 4.50 5.50
N THR A 222 0.03 4.12 6.42
CA THR A 222 -1.41 4.44 6.37
C THR A 222 -1.65 5.95 6.51
N ASP A 223 -0.96 6.60 7.46
CA ASP A 223 -1.05 8.05 7.66
C ASP A 223 -0.54 8.81 6.42
N THR A 224 0.49 8.28 5.73
CA THR A 224 1.00 8.86 4.48
C THR A 224 -0.05 8.81 3.36
N ILE A 225 -0.75 7.69 3.20
CA ILE A 225 -1.84 7.55 2.22
C ILE A 225 -2.96 8.55 2.56
N TYR A 226 -3.36 8.58 3.81
CA TYR A 226 -4.41 9.49 4.26
C TYR A 226 -4.05 10.96 3.98
N ASN A 227 -2.85 11.40 4.38
CA ASN A 227 -2.41 12.77 4.21
C ASN A 227 -2.32 13.16 2.73
N ALA A 228 -1.89 12.24 1.85
CA ALA A 228 -1.87 12.49 0.41
C ALA A 228 -3.28 12.74 -0.14
N ILE A 229 -4.25 11.90 0.23
CA ILE A 229 -5.65 12.06 -0.17
C ILE A 229 -6.21 13.37 0.43
N TYR A 230 -6.00 13.61 1.73
CA TYR A 230 -6.47 14.81 2.41
C TYR A 230 -6.00 16.09 1.72
N ASN A 231 -4.71 16.19 1.38
CA ASN A 231 -4.14 17.38 0.75
C ASN A 231 -4.72 17.63 -0.65
N ILE A 232 -4.86 16.60 -1.48
CA ILE A 232 -5.47 16.74 -2.81
C ILE A 232 -6.94 17.15 -2.72
N TYR A 233 -7.70 16.58 -1.77
CA TYR A 233 -9.09 16.96 -1.56
C TYR A 233 -9.21 18.38 -1.00
N LYS A 234 -8.30 18.79 -0.12
CA LYS A 234 -8.22 20.17 0.37
C LYS A 234 -7.99 21.14 -0.78
N GLU A 235 -6.97 20.91 -1.62
CA GLU A 235 -6.69 21.72 -2.79
C GLU A 235 -7.88 21.77 -3.76
N LYS A 236 -8.50 20.62 -4.02
CA LYS A 236 -9.56 20.47 -5.03
C LYS A 236 -10.88 21.11 -4.61
N TYR A 237 -11.24 21.07 -3.34
CA TYR A 237 -12.56 21.45 -2.86
C TYR A 237 -12.59 22.71 -1.97
N ILE A 238 -11.47 23.09 -1.37
CA ILE A 238 -11.40 24.22 -0.44
C ILE A 238 -10.55 25.36 -1.01
N GLU A 239 -9.36 25.06 -1.52
CA GLU A 239 -8.39 26.04 -1.99
C GLU A 239 -8.56 26.40 -3.48
N LYS A 240 -9.69 26.04 -4.10
CA LYS A 240 -10.00 26.46 -5.47
C LYS A 240 -9.93 27.98 -5.59
N LYS A 241 -8.75 28.48 -5.99
CA LYS A 241 -8.53 29.86 -6.38
C LYS A 241 -8.22 29.96 -7.87
#